data_16e403c1ee583b3111b38c149754b354
#
_entry.id   16e403c1ee583b3111b38c149754b354
#
_cell.length_a   1.000
_cell.length_b   1.000
_cell.length_c   1.000
_cell.angle_alpha   90.00
_cell.angle_beta   90.00
_cell.angle_gamma   90.00
#
_symmetry.space_group_name_H-M   'P 1'
#
loop_
_entity.id
_entity.type
_entity.pdbx_description
1 polymer ?
#
loop_
_entity_poly.entity_id
_entity_poly.type
_entity_poly.pdbx_seq_one_letter_code
_entity_poly.pdbx_strand_id
1 'polypeptide(L)'
;MMLRMAQIAPIAQVAWVLIGLGLGLLSEVGAQNTTTPVMTATNEYHLGAGDVLRVSVYQNPDLAVDTRLTEAGVVSYPLLGMIRLGGLSVTAAEQLIGDGLRRGNFVKNPQVTVMVLQVRGNQASVLGQVNRPGRYPIEVADMRLTDLMALAGGTAANGADNVIVVGHRNGQPYRAEVDLPTLFGAGGREQDISILHGDTVWVDRQPMVYIYGEVQRPGTMRLERAMTLMQTLAGGGGLTQRGTEKGIRVHRRSADGKIQVLRPSLDDKMQDGDVVFVRESLF
;
A
#
# COMPACT_ATOMS: atom_id res chain seq x y z
N MET A 1 -54.89 31.49 19.49
CA MET A 1 -55.99 31.73 18.54
C MET A 1 -55.81 30.74 17.37
N MET A 2 -56.74 29.79 17.28
CA MET A 2 -57.14 28.93 16.14
C MET A 2 -56.05 28.12 15.47
N LEU A 3 -55.92 26.80 15.69
CA LEU A 3 -56.87 25.67 15.45
C LEU A 3 -57.17 25.43 13.97
N ARG A 4 -56.75 24.28 13.44
CA ARG A 4 -57.52 23.20 12.77
C ARG A 4 -56.51 22.28 12.05
N MET A 5 -56.30 21.05 12.50
CA MET A 5 -57.13 19.85 12.47
C MET A 5 -57.62 19.46 11.07
N ALA A 6 -57.15 18.30 10.64
CA ALA A 6 -57.77 16.99 10.50
C ALA A 6 -58.13 16.72 9.03
N GLN A 7 -58.16 15.54 8.44
CA GLN A 7 -58.65 14.18 8.76
C GLN A 7 -58.17 13.23 7.63
N ILE A 8 -57.66 12.03 7.85
CA ILE A 8 -58.30 10.72 8.07
C ILE A 8 -59.15 10.22 6.86
N ALA A 9 -58.62 9.18 6.19
CA ALA A 9 -59.13 7.91 5.66
C ALA A 9 -60.63 7.73 5.37
N PRO A 10 -61.16 6.58 4.91
CA PRO A 10 -60.63 5.31 4.40
C PRO A 10 -61.47 4.63 3.28
N ILE A 11 -61.08 3.37 2.86
CA ILE A 11 -61.85 2.18 2.47
C ILE A 11 -62.70 2.22 1.19
N ALA A 12 -62.47 1.25 0.30
CA ALA A 12 -63.46 0.18 0.01
C ALA A 12 -62.94 -0.83 -1.02
N GLN A 13 -62.99 -2.05 -0.63
CA GLN A 13 -63.01 -3.29 -1.45
C GLN A 13 -64.13 -3.29 -2.48
N VAL A 14 -63.91 -3.86 -3.66
CA VAL A 14 -64.91 -4.74 -4.33
C VAL A 14 -64.20 -5.77 -5.19
N ALA A 15 -64.47 -7.02 -4.87
CA ALA A 15 -64.19 -8.20 -5.65
C ALA A 15 -65.18 -8.33 -6.84
N TRP A 16 -64.68 -8.80 -7.96
CA TRP A 16 -65.52 -9.58 -8.94
C TRP A 16 -64.68 -10.66 -9.61
N VAL A 17 -65.16 -11.86 -9.41
CA VAL A 17 -64.77 -13.12 -10.07
C VAL A 17 -65.40 -13.14 -11.46
N LEU A 18 -64.64 -13.50 -12.48
CA LEU A 18 -65.20 -14.17 -13.67
C LEU A 18 -64.18 -15.15 -14.27
N ILE A 19 -64.60 -16.37 -14.33
CA ILE A 19 -64.04 -17.56 -14.91
C ILE A 19 -64.02 -17.38 -16.47
N GLY A 20 -62.87 -17.64 -17.09
CA GLY A 20 -62.73 -17.76 -18.53
C GLY A 20 -61.67 -18.81 -18.86
N LEU A 21 -62.12 -20.02 -19.22
CA LEU A 21 -61.34 -21.12 -19.80
C LEU A 21 -60.70 -20.65 -21.16
N GLY A 22 -59.41 -20.76 -21.28
CA GLY A 22 -58.71 -20.57 -22.54
C GLY A 22 -57.42 -21.39 -22.56
N LEU A 23 -57.44 -22.55 -23.21
CA LEU A 23 -56.27 -23.35 -23.60
C LEU A 23 -55.35 -22.49 -24.47
N GLY A 24 -54.10 -22.32 -24.11
CA GLY A 24 -53.09 -21.65 -24.94
C GLY A 24 -51.69 -21.96 -24.49
N LEU A 25 -51.10 -23.02 -25.11
CA LEU A 25 -49.70 -23.25 -25.45
C LEU A 25 -48.63 -22.59 -24.51
N LEU A 26 -48.06 -23.41 -23.67
CA LEU A 26 -46.80 -23.19 -22.95
C LEU A 26 -45.67 -23.08 -23.98
N SER A 27 -45.22 -21.84 -24.23
CA SER A 27 -43.88 -21.60 -24.80
C SER A 27 -42.93 -21.34 -23.63
N GLU A 28 -42.19 -22.37 -23.24
CA GLU A 28 -41.03 -22.24 -22.37
C GLU A 28 -39.99 -21.40 -23.12
N VAL A 29 -39.94 -20.10 -22.81
CA VAL A 29 -38.78 -19.28 -23.11
C VAL A 29 -37.70 -19.66 -22.10
N GLY A 30 -36.83 -20.57 -22.49
CA GLY A 30 -35.60 -20.89 -21.76
C GLY A 30 -34.77 -19.61 -21.63
N ALA A 31 -34.76 -19.00 -20.43
CA ALA A 31 -33.79 -18.00 -20.06
C ALA A 31 -32.42 -18.64 -20.08
N GLN A 32 -31.70 -18.52 -21.19
CA GLN A 32 -30.27 -18.80 -21.25
C GLN A 32 -29.58 -17.78 -20.38
N ASN A 33 -29.24 -18.16 -19.16
CA ASN A 33 -28.24 -17.49 -18.35
C ASN A 33 -26.92 -17.54 -19.12
N THR A 34 -26.67 -16.54 -19.95
CA THR A 34 -25.34 -16.24 -20.45
C THR A 34 -24.51 -15.77 -19.27
N THR A 35 -23.95 -16.72 -18.55
CA THR A 35 -22.85 -16.46 -17.59
C THR A 35 -21.66 -16.01 -18.44
N THR A 36 -21.54 -14.70 -18.61
CA THR A 36 -20.31 -14.10 -19.11
C THR A 36 -19.21 -14.54 -18.15
N PRO A 37 -18.16 -15.25 -18.59
CA PRO A 37 -17.06 -15.55 -17.70
C PRO A 37 -16.47 -14.21 -17.27
N VAL A 38 -16.60 -13.89 -16.00
CA VAL A 38 -15.79 -12.82 -15.37
C VAL A 38 -14.36 -13.32 -15.53
N MET A 39 -13.65 -12.79 -16.54
CA MET A 39 -12.21 -12.91 -16.60
C MET A 39 -11.69 -12.16 -15.38
N THR A 40 -11.50 -12.86 -14.27
CA THR A 40 -10.60 -12.44 -13.22
C THR A 40 -9.27 -12.17 -13.91
N ALA A 41 -8.89 -10.91 -14.00
CA ALA A 41 -7.54 -10.54 -14.40
C ALA A 41 -6.62 -11.26 -13.42
N THR A 42 -6.05 -12.37 -13.84
CA THR A 42 -5.00 -13.06 -13.11
C THR A 42 -3.85 -12.08 -13.07
N ASN A 43 -3.57 -11.56 -11.90
CA ASN A 43 -2.41 -10.73 -11.63
C ASN A 43 -1.15 -11.60 -11.80
N GLU A 44 -0.76 -11.86 -13.05
CA GLU A 44 0.44 -12.63 -13.36
C GLU A 44 1.68 -11.72 -13.30
N TYR A 45 2.78 -12.29 -12.84
CA TYR A 45 4.08 -11.64 -12.91
C TYR A 45 4.47 -11.38 -14.38
N HIS A 46 4.92 -10.16 -14.67
CA HIS A 46 5.44 -9.78 -15.98
C HIS A 46 6.96 -9.71 -15.94
N LEU A 47 7.59 -10.41 -16.88
CA LEU A 47 9.05 -10.49 -17.00
C LEU A 47 9.67 -9.10 -17.20
N GLY A 48 10.65 -8.76 -16.37
CA GLY A 48 11.33 -7.48 -16.37
C GLY A 48 12.78 -7.55 -16.83
N ALA A 49 13.34 -6.39 -17.19
CA ALA A 49 14.76 -6.28 -17.55
C ALA A 49 15.65 -6.76 -16.38
N GLY A 50 16.64 -7.59 -16.68
CA GLY A 50 17.56 -8.13 -15.69
C GLY A 50 17.12 -9.42 -15.03
N ASP A 51 15.88 -9.89 -15.23
CA ASP A 51 15.41 -11.17 -14.71
C ASP A 51 16.25 -12.32 -15.27
N VAL A 52 16.47 -13.31 -14.43
CA VAL A 52 17.13 -14.56 -14.81
C VAL A 52 16.09 -15.64 -14.94
N LEU A 53 15.99 -16.23 -16.13
CA LEU A 53 15.03 -17.25 -16.48
C LEU A 53 15.73 -18.55 -16.76
N ARG A 54 15.10 -19.65 -16.37
CA ARG A 54 15.37 -20.99 -16.91
C ARG A 54 14.25 -21.36 -17.87
N VAL A 55 14.61 -21.61 -19.10
CA VAL A 55 13.71 -22.12 -20.12
C VAL A 55 14.04 -23.58 -20.35
N SER A 56 13.03 -24.44 -20.32
CA SER A 56 13.19 -25.88 -20.61
C SER A 56 12.12 -26.35 -21.59
N VAL A 57 12.46 -27.29 -22.42
CA VAL A 57 11.54 -27.91 -23.40
C VAL A 57 11.49 -29.41 -23.12
N TYR A 58 10.29 -29.92 -22.88
CA TYR A 58 10.09 -31.33 -22.55
C TYR A 58 10.70 -32.25 -23.65
N GLN A 59 11.43 -33.26 -23.23
CA GLN A 59 12.15 -34.20 -24.09
C GLN A 59 13.23 -33.58 -25.02
N ASN A 60 13.60 -32.32 -24.82
CA ASN A 60 14.66 -31.64 -25.59
C ASN A 60 15.63 -30.93 -24.63
N PRO A 61 16.49 -31.66 -23.90
CA PRO A 61 17.40 -31.08 -22.91
C PRO A 61 18.42 -30.12 -23.54
N ASP A 62 18.76 -30.30 -24.81
CA ASP A 62 19.68 -29.43 -25.55
C ASP A 62 19.11 -27.99 -25.75
N LEU A 63 17.80 -27.80 -25.58
CA LEU A 63 17.13 -26.51 -25.64
C LEU A 63 16.94 -25.89 -24.27
N ALA A 64 17.40 -26.55 -23.19
CA ALA A 64 17.35 -25.98 -21.85
C ALA A 64 18.45 -24.92 -21.70
N VAL A 65 18.07 -23.72 -21.26
CA VAL A 65 19.01 -22.60 -21.10
C VAL A 65 18.64 -21.74 -19.90
N ASP A 66 19.65 -21.36 -19.13
CA ASP A 66 19.55 -20.28 -18.17
C ASP A 66 19.98 -18.98 -18.86
N THR A 67 19.09 -18.01 -18.90
CA THR A 67 19.33 -16.76 -19.63
C THR A 67 18.86 -15.55 -18.82
N ARG A 68 19.47 -14.40 -19.09
CA ARG A 68 19.09 -13.14 -18.45
C ARG A 68 18.48 -12.19 -19.46
N LEU A 69 17.38 -11.56 -19.10
CA LEU A 69 16.80 -10.47 -19.90
C LEU A 69 17.74 -9.27 -19.93
N THR A 70 17.98 -8.76 -21.14
CA THR A 70 18.69 -7.49 -21.33
C THR A 70 17.82 -6.31 -20.87
N GLU A 71 18.40 -5.11 -20.81
CA GLU A 71 17.66 -3.88 -20.52
C GLU A 71 16.52 -3.63 -21.54
N ALA A 72 16.67 -4.12 -22.77
CA ALA A 72 15.62 -4.06 -23.79
C ALA A 72 14.53 -5.15 -23.64
N GLY A 73 14.62 -6.01 -22.60
CA GLY A 73 13.71 -7.12 -22.39
C GLY A 73 13.89 -8.26 -23.40
N VAL A 74 15.08 -8.44 -23.96
CA VAL A 74 15.37 -9.42 -25.00
C VAL A 74 16.28 -10.50 -24.43
N VAL A 75 16.11 -11.75 -24.88
CA VAL A 75 16.99 -12.88 -24.61
C VAL A 75 17.48 -13.51 -25.91
N SER A 76 18.65 -14.11 -25.90
CA SER A 76 19.13 -14.99 -26.98
C SER A 76 18.72 -16.44 -26.62
N TYR A 77 17.92 -17.05 -27.48
CA TYR A 77 17.44 -18.43 -27.27
C TYR A 77 17.90 -19.33 -28.43
N PRO A 78 18.34 -20.57 -28.15
CA PRO A 78 18.78 -21.51 -29.18
C PRO A 78 17.71 -21.67 -30.29
N LEU A 79 18.17 -21.73 -31.53
CA LEU A 79 17.36 -21.88 -32.75
C LEU A 79 16.45 -20.69 -33.09
N LEU A 80 16.00 -19.89 -32.12
CA LEU A 80 15.10 -18.75 -32.35
C LEU A 80 15.86 -17.42 -32.45
N GLY A 81 17.14 -17.39 -32.00
CA GLY A 81 17.92 -16.16 -31.95
C GLY A 81 17.40 -15.20 -30.86
N MET A 82 17.35 -13.92 -31.20
CA MET A 82 16.92 -12.90 -30.25
C MET A 82 15.40 -12.79 -30.19
N ILE A 83 14.81 -13.00 -29.02
CA ILE A 83 13.38 -12.93 -28.78
C ILE A 83 13.11 -11.94 -27.65
N ARG A 84 12.00 -11.19 -27.75
CA ARG A 84 11.59 -10.23 -26.74
C ARG A 84 10.58 -10.89 -25.78
N LEU A 85 10.99 -11.03 -24.53
CA LEU A 85 10.15 -11.60 -23.46
C LEU A 85 9.74 -10.54 -22.43
N GLY A 86 10.44 -9.41 -22.38
CA GLY A 86 10.15 -8.33 -21.44
C GLY A 86 8.73 -7.77 -21.60
N GLY A 87 8.02 -7.66 -20.49
CA GLY A 87 6.61 -7.23 -20.44
C GLY A 87 5.59 -8.34 -20.68
N LEU A 88 6.03 -9.57 -21.02
CA LEU A 88 5.14 -10.72 -21.14
C LEU A 88 4.94 -11.41 -19.78
N SER A 89 3.78 -12.03 -19.58
CA SER A 89 3.61 -13.00 -18.49
C SER A 89 4.42 -14.25 -18.77
N VAL A 90 4.68 -15.05 -17.74
CA VAL A 90 5.40 -16.34 -17.88
C VAL A 90 4.70 -17.21 -18.92
N THR A 91 3.38 -17.33 -18.81
CA THR A 91 2.55 -18.12 -19.75
C THR A 91 2.64 -17.60 -21.19
N ALA A 92 2.63 -16.29 -21.40
CA ALA A 92 2.77 -15.70 -22.73
C ALA A 92 4.18 -15.92 -23.30
N ALA A 93 5.22 -15.90 -22.47
CA ALA A 93 6.58 -16.21 -22.87
C ALA A 93 6.74 -17.68 -23.29
N GLU A 94 6.16 -18.62 -22.56
CA GLU A 94 6.11 -20.04 -22.91
C GLU A 94 5.45 -20.27 -24.28
N GLN A 95 4.30 -19.63 -24.50
CA GLN A 95 3.59 -19.70 -25.79
C GLN A 95 4.42 -19.12 -26.93
N LEU A 96 5.04 -17.95 -26.73
CA LEU A 96 5.86 -17.32 -27.76
C LEU A 96 7.04 -18.19 -28.20
N ILE A 97 7.76 -18.79 -27.22
CA ILE A 97 8.87 -19.71 -27.48
C ILE A 97 8.37 -20.99 -28.17
N GLY A 98 7.29 -21.58 -27.66
CA GLY A 98 6.68 -22.78 -28.23
C GLY A 98 6.25 -22.56 -29.69
N ASP A 99 5.59 -21.46 -29.97
CA ASP A 99 5.17 -21.13 -31.35
C ASP A 99 6.36 -20.88 -32.26
N GLY A 100 7.42 -20.24 -31.75
CA GLY A 100 8.66 -20.07 -32.50
C GLY A 100 9.30 -21.40 -32.89
N LEU A 101 9.43 -22.33 -31.93
CA LEU A 101 10.00 -23.64 -32.18
C LEU A 101 9.15 -24.46 -33.16
N ARG A 102 7.82 -24.36 -33.09
CA ARG A 102 6.89 -25.04 -34.00
C ARG A 102 6.98 -24.46 -35.40
N ARG A 103 6.93 -23.14 -35.56
CA ARG A 103 7.01 -22.46 -36.86
C ARG A 103 8.35 -22.67 -37.56
N GLY A 104 9.44 -22.76 -36.79
CA GLY A 104 10.78 -23.09 -37.31
C GLY A 104 10.98 -24.55 -37.66
N ASN A 105 9.98 -25.40 -37.45
CA ASN A 105 10.06 -26.89 -37.62
C ASN A 105 11.16 -27.53 -36.76
N PHE A 106 11.59 -26.89 -35.68
CA PHE A 106 12.60 -27.42 -34.78
C PHE A 106 12.04 -28.48 -33.85
N VAL A 107 10.80 -28.26 -33.34
CA VAL A 107 10.08 -29.22 -32.50
C VAL A 107 8.61 -29.26 -32.92
N LYS A 108 8.07 -30.47 -33.17
CA LYS A 108 6.68 -30.64 -33.66
C LYS A 108 5.64 -30.21 -32.62
N ASN A 109 5.80 -30.67 -31.38
CA ASN A 109 4.89 -30.38 -30.26
C ASN A 109 5.70 -29.88 -29.05
N PRO A 110 6.19 -28.64 -29.09
CA PRO A 110 6.99 -28.11 -27.99
C PRO A 110 6.14 -27.88 -26.74
N GLN A 111 6.56 -28.47 -25.63
CA GLN A 111 6.06 -28.15 -24.30
C GLN A 111 7.16 -27.37 -23.58
N VAL A 112 6.97 -26.05 -23.51
CA VAL A 112 7.94 -25.11 -22.95
C VAL A 112 7.55 -24.77 -21.53
N THR A 113 8.51 -24.75 -20.64
CA THR A 113 8.36 -24.27 -19.26
C THR A 113 9.38 -23.17 -19.02
N VAL A 114 8.90 -22.03 -18.56
CA VAL A 114 9.72 -20.87 -18.16
C VAL A 114 9.65 -20.71 -16.65
N MET A 115 10.79 -20.77 -15.98
CA MET A 115 10.91 -20.55 -14.54
C MET A 115 11.73 -19.30 -14.29
N VAL A 116 11.22 -18.39 -13.48
CA VAL A 116 11.97 -17.21 -13.02
C VAL A 116 12.87 -17.62 -11.87
N LEU A 117 14.20 -17.62 -12.10
CA LEU A 117 15.18 -17.97 -11.08
C LEU A 117 15.52 -16.78 -10.17
N GLN A 118 15.54 -15.57 -10.73
CA GLN A 118 15.81 -14.34 -10.00
C GLN A 118 14.99 -13.19 -10.58
N VAL A 119 14.21 -12.55 -9.71
CA VAL A 119 13.49 -11.32 -10.02
C VAL A 119 14.43 -10.14 -9.80
N ARG A 120 14.83 -9.46 -10.86
CA ARG A 120 15.67 -8.26 -10.84
C ARG A 120 15.04 -7.08 -11.55
N GLY A 121 14.19 -7.36 -12.51
CA GLY A 121 13.50 -6.35 -13.29
C GLY A 121 12.31 -5.71 -12.60
N ASN A 122 11.82 -6.30 -11.51
CA ASN A 122 10.66 -5.82 -10.78
C ASN A 122 11.00 -5.72 -9.29
N GLN A 123 11.50 -4.56 -8.86
CA GLN A 123 11.95 -4.32 -7.49
C GLN A 123 11.44 -2.99 -6.97
N ALA A 124 11.19 -2.92 -5.67
CA ALA A 124 10.98 -1.70 -4.91
C ALA A 124 12.09 -1.51 -3.87
N SER A 125 12.35 -0.29 -3.47
CA SER A 125 13.33 0.08 -2.46
C SER A 125 12.64 0.44 -1.15
N VAL A 126 13.19 -0.02 -0.02
CA VAL A 126 12.75 0.39 1.32
C VAL A 126 13.94 1.02 2.03
N LEU A 127 13.78 2.25 2.47
CA LEU A 127 14.86 3.08 3.02
C LEU A 127 14.41 3.77 4.32
N GLY A 128 15.37 4.30 5.06
CA GLY A 128 15.14 5.07 6.29
C GLY A 128 15.08 4.17 7.53
N GLN A 129 14.19 4.48 8.46
CA GLN A 129 14.08 3.82 9.77
C GLN A 129 13.25 2.53 9.69
N VAL A 130 13.78 1.54 8.99
CA VAL A 130 13.25 0.18 8.90
C VAL A 130 14.29 -0.81 9.41
N ASN A 131 13.85 -1.99 9.83
CA ASN A 131 14.77 -2.99 10.39
C ASN A 131 15.72 -3.56 9.35
N ARG A 132 15.29 -3.70 8.10
CA ARG A 132 16.10 -4.20 6.99
C ARG A 132 15.92 -3.29 5.76
N PRO A 133 16.68 -2.19 5.64
CA PRO A 133 16.66 -1.37 4.45
C PRO A 133 17.30 -2.12 3.27
N GLY A 134 16.76 -1.90 2.05
CA GLY A 134 17.27 -2.57 0.87
C GLY A 134 16.32 -2.52 -0.33
N ARG A 135 16.67 -3.30 -1.35
CA ARG A 135 15.81 -3.54 -2.51
C ARG A 135 15.15 -4.90 -2.37
N TYR A 136 13.86 -4.94 -2.66
CA TYR A 136 13.03 -6.13 -2.52
C TYR A 136 12.38 -6.47 -3.86
N PRO A 137 12.42 -7.74 -4.28
CA PRO A 137 11.73 -8.17 -5.49
C PRO A 137 10.21 -8.10 -5.28
N ILE A 138 9.50 -7.69 -6.31
CA ILE A 138 8.04 -7.73 -6.37
C ILE A 138 7.69 -9.02 -7.13
N GLU A 139 7.46 -10.09 -6.38
CA GLU A 139 7.21 -11.43 -6.93
C GLU A 139 5.75 -11.65 -7.29
N VAL A 140 4.85 -10.87 -6.68
CA VAL A 140 3.41 -10.93 -6.92
C VAL A 140 2.92 -9.63 -7.56
N ALA A 141 1.98 -9.73 -8.49
CA ALA A 141 1.54 -8.58 -9.27
C ALA A 141 0.78 -7.51 -8.47
N ASP A 142 0.22 -7.85 -7.32
CA ASP A 142 -0.48 -6.92 -6.42
C ASP A 142 0.17 -6.89 -5.02
N MET A 143 1.50 -6.75 -4.99
CA MET A 143 2.22 -6.57 -3.73
C MET A 143 1.76 -5.26 -3.06
N ARG A 144 1.34 -5.36 -1.81
CA ARG A 144 0.89 -4.21 -1.03
C ARG A 144 2.03 -3.61 -0.20
N LEU A 145 1.83 -2.37 0.25
CA LEU A 145 2.79 -1.71 1.13
C LEU A 145 3.03 -2.53 2.40
N THR A 146 1.98 -3.11 2.99
CA THR A 146 2.10 -3.97 4.17
C THR A 146 2.97 -5.20 3.91
N ASP A 147 2.85 -5.84 2.74
CA ASP A 147 3.68 -7.00 2.37
C ASP A 147 5.15 -6.60 2.25
N LEU A 148 5.43 -5.50 1.56
CA LEU A 148 6.78 -4.97 1.41
C LEU A 148 7.39 -4.58 2.76
N MET A 149 6.62 -3.93 3.64
CA MET A 149 7.06 -3.58 4.98
C MET A 149 7.31 -4.82 5.83
N ALA A 150 6.52 -5.89 5.70
CA ALA A 150 6.76 -7.16 6.37
C ALA A 150 8.08 -7.80 5.91
N LEU A 151 8.37 -7.78 4.60
CA LEU A 151 9.66 -8.23 4.04
C LEU A 151 10.84 -7.41 4.60
N ALA A 152 10.66 -6.11 4.80
CA ALA A 152 11.66 -5.22 5.38
C ALA A 152 11.76 -5.37 6.93
N GLY A 153 10.95 -6.23 7.53
CA GLY A 153 10.93 -6.48 8.98
C GLY A 153 10.24 -5.38 9.78
N GLY A 154 9.41 -4.56 9.15
CA GLY A 154 8.69 -3.45 9.77
C GLY A 154 9.55 -2.22 10.01
N THR A 155 8.97 -1.21 10.68
CA THR A 155 9.66 -0.01 11.11
C THR A 155 10.64 -0.32 12.24
N ALA A 156 11.79 0.35 12.27
CA ALA A 156 12.72 0.28 13.36
C ALA A 156 12.15 0.95 14.63
N ALA A 157 12.76 0.72 15.79
CA ALA A 157 12.32 1.31 17.06
C ALA A 157 12.24 2.84 17.03
N ASN A 158 13.08 3.48 16.22
CA ASN A 158 13.12 4.93 16.02
C ASN A 158 12.34 5.39 14.78
N GLY A 159 11.60 4.50 14.12
CA GLY A 159 10.84 4.81 12.92
C GLY A 159 9.53 5.51 13.24
N ALA A 160 9.12 6.36 12.32
CA ALA A 160 7.81 6.98 12.34
C ALA A 160 6.73 5.96 11.97
N ASP A 161 5.49 6.24 12.39
CA ASP A 161 4.32 5.46 11.99
C ASP A 161 3.87 5.82 10.56
N ASN A 162 4.27 6.99 10.06
CA ASN A 162 4.00 7.45 8.71
C ASN A 162 5.09 7.01 7.73
N VAL A 163 4.66 6.48 6.61
CA VAL A 163 5.52 6.00 5.52
C VAL A 163 5.24 6.80 4.27
N ILE A 164 6.29 7.23 3.58
CA ILE A 164 6.18 7.94 2.31
C ILE A 164 6.53 6.99 1.19
N VAL A 165 5.64 6.86 0.21
CA VAL A 165 5.88 6.09 -1.01
C VAL A 165 6.01 7.06 -2.16
N VAL A 166 7.13 6.99 -2.87
CA VAL A 166 7.41 7.77 -4.08
C VAL A 166 7.69 6.84 -5.24
N GLY A 167 7.19 7.20 -6.42
CA GLY A 167 7.39 6.41 -7.63
C GLY A 167 6.75 7.09 -8.84
N HIS A 168 6.32 6.30 -9.80
CA HIS A 168 5.60 6.79 -10.96
C HIS A 168 4.34 5.95 -11.19
N ARG A 169 3.28 6.61 -11.63
CA ARG A 169 2.02 5.98 -12.05
C ARG A 169 1.64 6.54 -13.42
N ASN A 170 1.54 5.66 -14.41
CA ASN A 170 1.22 6.08 -15.80
C ASN A 170 2.17 7.19 -16.34
N GLY A 171 3.45 7.10 -15.98
CA GLY A 171 4.45 8.09 -16.37
C GLY A 171 4.44 9.41 -15.59
N GLN A 172 3.52 9.57 -14.65
CA GLN A 172 3.45 10.76 -13.78
C GLN A 172 4.11 10.49 -12.42
N PRO A 173 4.80 11.47 -11.82
CA PRO A 173 5.31 11.35 -10.47
C PRO A 173 4.18 11.01 -9.49
N TYR A 174 4.45 10.07 -8.60
CA TYR A 174 3.52 9.62 -7.57
C TYR A 174 4.16 9.79 -6.19
N ARG A 175 3.41 10.35 -5.26
CA ARG A 175 3.78 10.45 -3.85
C ARG A 175 2.54 10.20 -3.00
N ALA A 176 2.62 9.24 -2.12
CA ALA A 176 1.61 8.98 -1.10
C ALA A 176 2.26 8.98 0.28
N GLU A 177 1.51 9.43 1.26
CA GLU A 177 1.86 9.34 2.67
C GLU A 177 0.83 8.44 3.35
N VAL A 178 1.29 7.37 3.97
CA VAL A 178 0.46 6.32 4.54
C VAL A 178 0.76 6.20 6.03
N ASP A 179 -0.27 6.32 6.82
CA ASP A 179 -0.24 6.09 8.25
C ASP A 179 -0.43 4.58 8.52
N LEU A 180 0.65 3.86 8.83
CA LEU A 180 0.64 2.41 8.98
C LEU A 180 -0.42 1.89 9.97
N PRO A 181 -0.58 2.45 11.18
CA PRO A 181 -1.61 2.00 12.11
C PRO A 181 -3.04 2.04 11.54
N THR A 182 -3.34 2.98 10.64
CA THR A 182 -4.69 3.08 10.06
C THR A 182 -5.00 1.92 9.10
N LEU A 183 -3.98 1.31 8.50
CA LEU A 183 -4.15 0.15 7.60
C LEU A 183 -4.73 -1.07 8.32
N PHE A 184 -4.51 -1.16 9.64
CA PHE A 184 -4.99 -2.27 10.48
C PHE A 184 -6.34 -1.96 11.15
N GLY A 185 -6.88 -0.76 10.93
CA GLY A 185 -8.20 -0.35 11.39
C GLY A 185 -9.34 -0.77 10.45
N ALA A 186 -10.58 -0.45 10.83
CA ALA A 186 -11.73 -0.70 9.99
C ALA A 186 -11.62 0.06 8.65
N GLY A 187 -11.72 -0.65 7.52
CA GLY A 187 -11.56 -0.07 6.17
C GLY A 187 -10.11 0.22 5.76
N GLY A 188 -9.12 -0.10 6.58
CA GLY A 188 -7.71 0.19 6.29
C GLY A 188 -7.15 -0.56 5.09
N ARG A 189 -7.69 -1.74 4.78
CA ARG A 189 -7.25 -2.54 3.63
C ARG A 189 -7.41 -1.83 2.28
N GLU A 190 -8.38 -0.93 2.16
CA GLU A 190 -8.59 -0.13 0.95
C GLU A 190 -7.53 0.98 0.80
N GLN A 191 -6.91 1.38 1.91
CA GLN A 191 -5.84 2.38 1.95
C GLN A 191 -4.45 1.75 1.77
N ASP A 192 -4.36 0.42 1.80
CA ASP A 192 -3.13 -0.31 1.58
C ASP A 192 -2.77 -0.29 0.09
N ILE A 193 -1.83 0.57 -0.26
CA ILE A 193 -1.49 0.87 -1.66
C ILE A 193 -0.66 -0.24 -2.29
N SER A 194 -0.90 -0.48 -3.59
CA SER A 194 -0.07 -1.39 -4.39
C SER A 194 1.29 -0.79 -4.66
N ILE A 195 2.33 -1.60 -4.49
CA ILE A 195 3.72 -1.26 -4.78
C ILE A 195 4.06 -1.69 -6.20
N LEU A 196 4.63 -0.77 -6.96
CA LEU A 196 5.05 -1.02 -8.33
C LEU A 196 6.58 -0.98 -8.47
N HIS A 197 7.06 -1.50 -9.59
CA HIS A 197 8.46 -1.42 -9.95
C HIS A 197 8.99 0.02 -9.88
N GLY A 198 10.17 0.17 -9.26
CA GLY A 198 10.83 1.46 -9.10
C GLY A 198 10.29 2.32 -7.97
N ASP A 199 9.28 1.86 -7.23
CA ASP A 199 8.83 2.57 -6.04
C ASP A 199 9.90 2.58 -4.95
N THR A 200 9.95 3.69 -4.24
CA THR A 200 10.77 3.84 -3.04
C THR A 200 9.85 4.15 -1.86
N VAL A 201 9.97 3.31 -0.85
CA VAL A 201 9.30 3.47 0.44
C VAL A 201 10.30 4.07 1.42
N TRP A 202 9.96 5.21 1.98
CA TRP A 202 10.78 5.91 2.96
C TRP A 202 10.08 5.97 4.31
N VAL A 203 10.78 5.53 5.35
CA VAL A 203 10.35 5.67 6.75
C VAL A 203 11.24 6.69 7.43
N ASP A 204 10.64 7.78 7.89
CA ASP A 204 11.37 8.82 8.59
C ASP A 204 11.62 8.45 10.05
N ARG A 205 12.34 9.30 10.77
CA ARG A 205 12.48 9.17 12.21
C ARG A 205 11.16 9.45 12.91
N GLN A 206 10.93 8.78 14.02
CA GLN A 206 9.80 9.10 14.88
C GLN A 206 9.86 10.56 15.34
N PRO A 207 8.72 11.25 15.43
CA PRO A 207 8.66 12.60 15.92
C PRO A 207 9.04 12.66 17.41
N MET A 208 9.73 13.72 17.81
CA MET A 208 10.28 13.91 19.14
C MET A 208 9.86 15.25 19.74
N VAL A 209 9.69 15.27 21.06
CA VAL A 209 9.58 16.51 21.84
C VAL A 209 10.68 16.57 22.88
N TYR A 210 11.04 17.77 23.26
CA TYR A 210 12.09 18.07 24.22
C TYR A 210 11.47 18.79 25.41
N ILE A 211 11.86 18.42 26.62
CA ILE A 211 11.39 19.07 27.83
C ILE A 211 12.55 19.41 28.76
N TYR A 212 12.55 20.63 29.31
CA TYR A 212 13.57 21.06 30.25
C TYR A 212 13.02 22.11 31.23
N GLY A 213 13.85 22.48 32.21
CA GLY A 213 13.49 23.37 33.33
C GLY A 213 13.02 22.58 34.54
N GLU A 214 12.02 23.09 35.25
CA GLU A 214 11.54 22.52 36.52
C GLU A 214 10.60 21.31 36.32
N VAL A 215 11.14 20.26 35.72
CA VAL A 215 10.50 18.94 35.54
C VAL A 215 11.39 17.86 36.17
N GLN A 216 10.77 16.76 36.62
CA GLN A 216 11.47 15.68 37.31
C GLN A 216 12.50 14.96 36.41
N ARG A 217 12.18 14.79 35.13
CA ARG A 217 13.02 14.10 34.14
C ARG A 217 13.13 14.95 32.88
N PRO A 218 14.04 15.93 32.85
CA PRO A 218 14.31 16.67 31.61
C PRO A 218 14.95 15.76 30.57
N GLY A 219 14.69 16.03 29.30
CA GLY A 219 15.25 15.24 28.20
C GLY A 219 14.40 15.24 26.95
N THR A 220 14.54 14.18 26.17
CA THR A 220 13.80 13.96 24.93
C THR A 220 12.86 12.79 25.08
N MET A 221 11.70 12.84 24.45
CA MET A 221 10.75 11.75 24.42
C MET A 221 10.08 11.64 23.05
N ARG A 222 9.63 10.43 22.72
CA ARG A 222 8.82 10.20 21.53
C ARG A 222 7.53 11.03 21.63
N LEU A 223 7.17 11.71 20.54
CA LEU A 223 5.88 12.36 20.42
C LEU A 223 4.87 11.31 19.94
N GLU A 224 3.97 10.93 20.84
CA GLU A 224 2.87 10.03 20.50
C GLU A 224 1.76 10.79 19.77
N ARG A 225 0.88 10.02 19.12
CA ARG A 225 -0.22 10.56 18.35
C ARG A 225 -1.14 11.44 19.21
N ALA A 226 -1.37 12.66 18.75
CA ALA A 226 -2.19 13.66 19.43
C ALA A 226 -1.77 13.98 20.88
N MET A 227 -0.49 13.72 21.22
CA MET A 227 0.07 14.00 22.55
C MET A 227 -0.10 15.45 22.93
N THR A 228 -0.67 15.70 24.10
CA THR A 228 -0.89 17.06 24.63
C THR A 228 0.29 17.55 25.48
N LEU A 229 0.31 18.85 25.79
CA LEU A 229 1.29 19.41 26.72
C LEU A 229 1.21 18.72 28.09
N MET A 230 0.00 18.44 28.60
CA MET A 230 -0.17 17.72 29.87
C MET A 230 0.49 16.34 29.82
N GLN A 231 0.28 15.58 28.74
CA GLN A 231 0.90 14.27 28.57
C GLN A 231 2.43 14.36 28.44
N THR A 232 2.92 15.41 27.78
CA THR A 232 4.37 15.70 27.70
C THR A 232 4.97 15.98 29.08
N LEU A 233 4.30 16.77 29.92
CA LEU A 233 4.70 17.02 31.30
C LEU A 233 4.70 15.72 32.12
N ALA A 234 3.65 14.92 32.01
CA ALA A 234 3.57 13.62 32.70
C ALA A 234 4.69 12.66 32.26
N GLY A 235 5.00 12.62 30.95
CA GLY A 235 6.14 11.86 30.40
C GLY A 235 7.48 12.33 30.98
N GLY A 236 7.65 13.64 31.22
CA GLY A 236 8.76 14.23 31.94
C GLY A 236 8.76 13.99 33.46
N GLY A 237 7.85 13.14 33.97
CA GLY A 237 7.75 12.81 35.38
C GLY A 237 7.00 13.85 36.22
N GLY A 238 6.35 14.80 35.58
CA GLY A 238 5.68 15.91 36.24
C GLY A 238 6.61 17.06 36.65
N LEU A 239 6.04 18.05 37.30
CA LEU A 239 6.78 19.22 37.77
C LEU A 239 7.61 18.88 39.02
N THR A 240 8.71 19.60 39.22
CA THR A 240 9.42 19.60 40.53
C THR A 240 8.59 20.38 41.55
N GLN A 241 9.01 20.36 42.81
CA GLN A 241 8.39 21.17 43.86
C GLN A 241 8.49 22.68 43.57
N ARG A 242 9.43 23.08 42.73
CA ARG A 242 9.66 24.48 42.31
C ARG A 242 9.01 24.80 40.97
N GLY A 243 8.52 23.81 40.25
CA GLY A 243 7.90 23.96 38.94
C GLY A 243 6.50 24.55 39.03
N THR A 244 6.11 25.25 37.98
CA THR A 244 4.76 25.81 37.84
C THR A 244 4.18 25.57 36.45
N GLU A 245 2.89 25.23 36.40
CA GLU A 245 2.15 25.16 35.12
C GLU A 245 1.94 26.56 34.51
N LYS A 246 2.01 27.60 35.34
CA LYS A 246 1.81 28.96 34.85
C LYS A 246 3.02 29.45 34.06
N GLY A 247 2.78 29.85 32.81
CA GLY A 247 3.80 30.46 31.96
C GLY A 247 4.79 29.46 31.36
N ILE A 248 4.37 28.20 31.19
CA ILE A 248 5.09 27.25 30.35
C ILE A 248 5.23 27.85 28.95
N ARG A 249 6.38 27.65 28.33
CA ARG A 249 6.67 28.11 26.98
C ARG A 249 7.01 26.91 26.11
N VAL A 250 6.52 26.94 24.87
CA VAL A 250 6.90 25.98 23.84
C VAL A 250 7.60 26.72 22.73
N HIS A 251 8.84 26.36 22.49
CA HIS A 251 9.62 26.86 21.37
C HIS A 251 9.38 25.94 20.20
N ARG A 252 8.65 26.42 19.20
CA ARG A 252 8.28 25.67 17.98
C ARG A 252 8.98 26.26 16.79
N ARG A 253 9.55 25.42 15.95
CA ARG A 253 10.12 25.86 14.67
C ARG A 253 9.00 25.92 13.63
N SER A 254 8.80 27.11 13.06
CA SER A 254 7.87 27.31 11.94
C SER A 254 8.47 26.86 10.61
N ALA A 255 7.63 26.73 9.58
CA ALA A 255 8.03 26.28 8.25
C ALA A 255 9.12 27.13 7.59
N ASP A 256 9.21 28.42 7.95
CA ASP A 256 10.26 29.35 7.52
C ASP A 256 11.58 29.23 8.33
N GLY A 257 11.65 28.25 9.25
CA GLY A 257 12.83 27.97 10.07
C GLY A 257 12.97 28.84 11.32
N LYS A 258 12.11 29.83 11.53
CA LYS A 258 12.15 30.70 12.72
C LYS A 258 11.56 30.02 13.94
N ILE A 259 12.05 30.39 15.12
CA ILE A 259 11.52 29.90 16.37
C ILE A 259 10.42 30.84 16.88
N GLN A 260 9.25 30.28 17.09
CA GLN A 260 8.11 30.93 17.74
C GLN A 260 8.02 30.48 19.19
N VAL A 261 7.78 31.41 20.10
CA VAL A 261 7.58 31.12 21.51
C VAL A 261 6.08 31.18 21.81
N LEU A 262 5.50 30.01 22.01
CA LEU A 262 4.08 29.83 22.29
C LEU A 262 3.83 29.69 23.79
N ARG A 263 2.59 29.96 24.21
CA ARG A 263 2.12 29.73 25.58
C ARG A 263 0.84 28.87 25.47
N PRO A 264 1.02 27.57 25.18
CA PRO A 264 -0.13 26.67 24.97
C PRO A 264 -0.87 26.40 26.29
N SER A 265 -2.12 25.97 26.16
CA SER A 265 -2.87 25.33 27.24
C SER A 265 -2.38 23.89 27.44
N LEU A 266 -2.74 23.27 28.56
CA LEU A 266 -2.36 21.88 28.86
C LEU A 266 -2.95 20.86 27.87
N ASP A 267 -4.07 21.20 27.25
CA ASP A 267 -4.76 20.34 26.28
C ASP A 267 -4.26 20.54 24.83
N ASP A 268 -3.41 21.54 24.60
CA ASP A 268 -2.88 21.82 23.26
C ASP A 268 -1.92 20.70 22.83
N LYS A 269 -2.04 20.32 21.55
CA LYS A 269 -1.22 19.24 20.96
C LYS A 269 0.20 19.74 20.68
N MET A 270 1.15 18.90 21.04
CA MET A 270 2.56 19.10 20.70
C MET A 270 2.83 18.70 19.25
N GLN A 271 3.89 19.25 18.71
CA GLN A 271 4.37 18.97 17.36
C GLN A 271 5.82 18.47 17.40
N ASP A 272 6.23 17.81 16.32
CA ASP A 272 7.62 17.37 16.19
C ASP A 272 8.60 18.53 16.34
N GLY A 273 9.64 18.31 17.13
CA GLY A 273 10.66 19.30 17.42
C GLY A 273 10.29 20.37 18.43
N ASP A 274 9.09 20.31 19.05
CA ASP A 274 8.73 21.24 20.12
C ASP A 274 9.67 21.11 21.31
N VAL A 275 10.08 22.24 21.85
CA VAL A 275 10.91 22.33 23.05
C VAL A 275 10.11 23.01 24.16
N VAL A 276 9.70 22.21 25.14
CA VAL A 276 8.89 22.65 26.28
C VAL A 276 9.80 23.14 27.39
N PHE A 277 9.61 24.40 27.82
CA PHE A 277 10.30 25.01 28.94
C PHE A 277 9.36 25.22 30.10
N VAL A 278 9.68 24.61 31.25
CA VAL A 278 8.94 24.76 32.50
C VAL A 278 9.68 25.71 33.43
N ARG A 279 8.98 26.76 33.81
CA ARG A 279 9.54 27.79 34.69
C ARG A 279 9.54 27.34 36.16
N GLU A 280 10.45 27.96 36.90
CA GLU A 280 10.40 27.98 38.35
C GLU A 280 9.23 28.85 38.83
N SER A 281 8.51 28.40 39.87
CA SER A 281 7.56 29.22 40.61
C SER A 281 8.33 30.27 41.43
N LEU A 282 7.93 31.49 41.33
CA LEU A 282 8.56 32.57 42.11
C LEU A 282 8.07 32.62 43.57
N PHE A 283 6.97 31.88 43.85
CA PHE A 283 6.37 31.78 45.18
C PHE A 283 5.49 30.53 45.29
#